data_38472675c862a96780b10dd585d945cb
#
_entry.id   38472675c862a96780b10dd585d945cb
#
_cell.length_a   1.000
_cell.length_b   1.000
_cell.length_c   1.000
_cell.angle_alpha   90.00
_cell.angle_beta   90.00
_cell.angle_gamma   90.00
#
_symmetry.space_group_name_H-M   'P 1'
#
loop_
_entity.id
_entity.type
_entity.pdbx_description
1 polymer ?
#
loop_
_entity_poly.entity_id
_entity_poly.type
_entity_poly.pdbx_seq_one_letter_code
_entity_poly.pdbx_strand_id
1 'polypeptide(L)'
;MPDQFKLSNPPTDTISNVTFQPNSSQYLLASSWDTYLHLYDVNTNGKRLKLDYEYPILDCCFSDANSAFAGGIANVVGYHKQPISQVHFSTNESLLITGSWDSTVGLWDPRVNGHQSAVKFLSQPGDVYTLDTASTSGGTYLVVGTEKRYVYIWDMRKLDQAVQMRDSSLKYQTRCIRCFPNGQGYALASIEGRVAVEFFEQTPEQQKRKYAFKCHRMKLDDIEFIYPVNVIAFHKVFNTFATGGCDSLVNVWDGFNRKRLVQLPQYPTSISSLGFSNDGSTLAIGSSYTYEKGELPECEIVEPNIFVRNPSDQEVRPKQMIK
;
A
#
# COMPACT_ATOMS: atom_id res chain seq x y z
N MET A 1 -18.93 18.54 -6.23
CA MET A 1 -17.82 18.14 -7.12
C MET A 1 -18.24 16.89 -7.87
N PRO A 2 -17.73 16.60 -9.06
CA PRO A 2 -17.99 15.31 -9.70
C PRO A 2 -17.53 14.18 -8.76
N ASP A 3 -18.20 13.01 -8.81
CA ASP A 3 -17.84 11.85 -7.98
C ASP A 3 -16.41 11.37 -8.23
N GLN A 4 -15.85 11.69 -9.40
CA GLN A 4 -14.47 11.37 -9.78
C GLN A 4 -13.94 12.39 -10.80
N PHE A 5 -12.63 12.72 -10.68
CA PHE A 5 -11.90 13.52 -11.69
C PHE A 5 -10.45 13.04 -11.80
N LYS A 6 -9.79 13.42 -12.90
CA LYS A 6 -8.39 13.15 -13.16
C LYS A 6 -7.55 14.35 -12.71
N LEU A 7 -6.43 14.09 -12.02
CA LEU A 7 -5.48 15.15 -11.67
C LEU A 7 -4.76 15.69 -12.92
N SER A 8 -4.58 17.01 -12.92
CA SER A 8 -3.82 17.71 -13.97
C SER A 8 -2.32 17.42 -13.81
N ASN A 9 -1.62 17.31 -14.95
CA ASN A 9 -0.17 17.08 -14.98
C ASN A 9 0.28 15.88 -14.12
N PRO A 10 -0.20 14.66 -14.40
CA PRO A 10 0.20 13.46 -13.67
C PRO A 10 1.72 13.19 -13.83
N PRO A 11 2.30 12.22 -13.10
CA PRO A 11 3.64 11.72 -13.39
C PRO A 11 3.76 11.23 -14.85
N THR A 12 4.98 11.22 -15.37
CA THR A 12 5.23 10.80 -16.77
C THR A 12 5.63 9.33 -16.90
N ASP A 13 5.81 8.63 -15.79
CA ASP A 13 6.12 7.20 -15.72
C ASP A 13 5.30 6.52 -14.61
N THR A 14 5.47 5.22 -14.43
CA THR A 14 4.73 4.38 -13.48
C THR A 14 4.64 5.03 -12.09
N ILE A 15 3.41 5.14 -11.60
CA ILE A 15 3.12 5.65 -10.26
C ILE A 15 3.36 4.52 -9.27
N SER A 16 4.33 4.67 -8.37
CA SER A 16 4.68 3.66 -7.39
C SER A 16 3.82 3.73 -6.14
N ASN A 17 3.51 4.93 -5.64
CA ASN A 17 2.61 5.11 -4.50
C ASN A 17 1.85 6.45 -4.56
N VAL A 18 0.67 6.49 -3.94
CA VAL A 18 -0.10 7.71 -3.66
C VAL A 18 -0.55 7.72 -2.20
N THR A 19 -0.34 8.83 -1.51
CA THR A 19 -0.71 8.96 -0.09
C THR A 19 -1.19 10.36 0.23
N PHE A 20 -2.28 10.46 1.01
CA PHE A 20 -2.78 11.75 1.49
C PHE A 20 -1.99 12.24 2.70
N GLN A 21 -1.90 13.57 2.82
CA GLN A 21 -1.39 14.23 4.01
C GLN A 21 -2.20 13.80 5.25
N PRO A 22 -1.55 13.58 6.40
CA PRO A 22 -2.26 13.29 7.64
C PRO A 22 -3.31 14.36 7.98
N ASN A 23 -4.50 13.90 8.36
CA ASN A 23 -5.63 14.75 8.76
C ASN A 23 -6.16 15.72 7.68
N SER A 24 -5.89 15.42 6.41
CA SER A 24 -6.35 16.23 5.29
C SER A 24 -6.70 15.35 4.09
N SER A 25 -7.69 15.77 3.30
CA SER A 25 -8.01 15.23 1.97
C SER A 25 -7.54 16.16 0.84
N GLN A 26 -6.87 17.27 1.20
CA GLN A 26 -6.46 18.30 0.24
C GLN A 26 -5.15 17.97 -0.46
N TYR A 27 -4.12 17.54 0.28
CA TYR A 27 -2.80 17.33 -0.29
C TYR A 27 -2.52 15.84 -0.51
N LEU A 28 -2.11 15.52 -1.73
CA LEU A 28 -1.76 14.16 -2.17
C LEU A 28 -0.31 14.14 -2.62
N LEU A 29 0.47 13.25 -2.03
CA LEU A 29 1.83 12.94 -2.44
C LEU A 29 1.80 11.74 -3.39
N ALA A 30 2.59 11.80 -4.47
CA ALA A 30 2.75 10.69 -5.40
C ALA A 30 4.22 10.49 -5.72
N SER A 31 4.70 9.26 -5.58
CA SER A 31 6.02 8.81 -6.02
C SER A 31 5.91 8.12 -7.38
N SER A 32 6.97 8.21 -8.19
CA SER A 32 6.96 7.67 -9.55
C SER A 32 8.35 7.25 -10.01
N TRP A 33 8.37 6.38 -11.02
CA TRP A 33 9.56 5.98 -11.75
C TRP A 33 10.13 7.12 -12.63
N ASP A 34 9.37 8.20 -12.83
CA ASP A 34 9.84 9.41 -13.52
C ASP A 34 10.88 10.21 -12.72
N THR A 35 11.42 9.63 -11.64
CA THR A 35 12.40 10.21 -10.71
C THR A 35 11.92 11.34 -9.81
N TYR A 36 10.65 11.72 -9.93
CA TYR A 36 10.12 12.85 -9.17
C TYR A 36 9.16 12.41 -8.06
N LEU A 37 9.21 13.18 -6.99
CA LEU A 37 8.17 13.21 -5.97
C LEU A 37 7.22 14.38 -6.27
N HIS A 38 5.94 14.08 -6.40
CA HIS A 38 4.92 15.06 -6.79
C HIS A 38 3.99 15.36 -5.63
N LEU A 39 3.72 16.64 -5.36
CA LEU A 39 2.69 17.07 -4.42
C LEU A 39 1.57 17.77 -5.18
N TYR A 40 0.35 17.30 -5.00
CA TYR A 40 -0.87 17.85 -5.58
C TYR A 40 -1.75 18.49 -4.53
N ASP A 41 -2.42 19.57 -4.92
CA ASP A 41 -3.58 20.11 -4.22
C ASP A 41 -4.84 19.62 -4.94
N VAL A 42 -5.53 18.69 -4.32
CA VAL A 42 -6.71 18.02 -4.87
C VAL A 42 -7.87 18.98 -5.07
N ASN A 43 -8.01 19.96 -4.17
CA ASN A 43 -9.11 20.94 -4.22
C ASN A 43 -9.00 21.88 -5.43
N THR A 44 -7.76 22.26 -5.80
CA THR A 44 -7.52 23.14 -6.95
C THR A 44 -7.17 22.37 -8.22
N ASN A 45 -7.09 21.04 -8.13
CA ASN A 45 -6.60 20.14 -9.19
C ASN A 45 -5.25 20.61 -9.75
N GLY A 46 -4.35 21.05 -8.88
CA GLY A 46 -3.07 21.65 -9.25
C GLY A 46 -1.86 20.93 -8.64
N LYS A 47 -0.81 20.78 -9.44
CA LYS A 47 0.51 20.33 -8.93
C LYS A 47 1.17 21.49 -8.18
N ARG A 48 1.51 21.28 -6.90
CA ARG A 48 2.14 22.28 -6.02
C ARG A 48 3.64 22.17 -6.00
N LEU A 49 4.17 20.95 -6.08
CA LEU A 49 5.60 20.71 -5.98
C LEU A 49 5.98 19.51 -6.86
N LYS A 50 7.18 19.58 -7.44
CA LYS A 50 7.84 18.49 -8.14
C LYS A 50 9.31 18.52 -7.70
N LEU A 51 9.74 17.49 -6.95
CA LEU A 51 11.11 17.35 -6.44
C LEU A 51 11.83 16.27 -7.21
N ASP A 52 13.01 16.58 -7.73
CA ASP A 52 13.86 15.65 -8.47
C ASP A 52 14.77 14.89 -7.50
N TYR A 53 14.78 13.56 -7.64
CA TYR A 53 15.61 12.64 -6.85
C TYR A 53 16.69 11.95 -7.68
N GLU A 54 16.80 12.27 -8.98
CA GLU A 54 17.74 11.67 -9.95
C GLU A 54 17.49 10.18 -10.25
N TYR A 55 16.80 9.48 -9.39
CA TYR A 55 16.52 8.04 -9.51
C TYR A 55 15.04 7.73 -9.24
N PRO A 56 14.51 6.63 -9.79
CA PRO A 56 13.15 6.17 -9.54
C PRO A 56 12.81 6.05 -8.05
N ILE A 57 11.65 6.58 -7.68
CA ILE A 57 11.13 6.53 -6.31
C ILE A 57 10.12 5.40 -6.24
N LEU A 58 10.35 4.43 -5.33
CA LEU A 58 9.52 3.24 -5.19
C LEU A 58 8.40 3.39 -4.18
N ASP A 59 8.59 4.26 -3.19
CA ASP A 59 7.56 4.52 -2.17
C ASP A 59 7.74 5.88 -1.50
N CYS A 60 6.66 6.42 -0.91
CA CYS A 60 6.67 7.66 -0.15
C CYS A 60 5.65 7.65 0.97
N CYS A 61 5.92 8.39 2.05
CA CYS A 61 4.98 8.58 3.14
C CYS A 61 5.12 9.99 3.74
N PHE A 62 4.06 10.48 4.36
CA PHE A 62 4.13 11.63 5.24
C PHE A 62 4.54 11.21 6.65
N SER A 63 5.34 12.02 7.33
CA SER A 63 5.57 11.93 8.77
C SER A 63 4.58 12.81 9.56
N ASP A 64 4.29 13.97 9.02
CA ASP A 64 3.37 14.96 9.57
C ASP A 64 2.77 15.82 8.45
N ALA A 65 2.09 16.92 8.80
CA ALA A 65 1.47 17.80 7.82
C ALA A 65 2.48 18.55 6.91
N ASN A 66 3.74 18.67 7.31
CA ASN A 66 4.73 19.49 6.62
C ASN A 66 5.94 18.70 6.10
N SER A 67 6.07 17.44 6.51
CA SER A 67 7.24 16.62 6.24
C SER A 67 6.85 15.28 5.63
N ALA A 68 7.64 14.86 4.64
CA ALA A 68 7.45 13.58 3.96
C ALA A 68 8.80 12.90 3.69
N PHE A 69 8.76 11.59 3.52
CA PHE A 69 9.90 10.76 3.17
C PHE A 69 9.63 10.00 1.87
N ALA A 70 10.68 9.75 1.13
CA ALA A 70 10.65 8.94 -0.08
C ALA A 70 11.82 7.95 -0.08
N GLY A 71 11.61 6.80 -0.66
CA GLY A 71 12.63 5.76 -0.80
C GLY A 71 12.56 5.11 -2.18
N GLY A 72 13.71 4.68 -2.68
CA GLY A 72 13.80 4.11 -4.02
C GLY A 72 15.18 3.54 -4.30
N ILE A 73 15.64 3.68 -5.52
CA ILE A 73 16.92 3.11 -5.99
C ILE A 73 18.12 3.85 -5.40
N ALA A 74 17.98 5.16 -5.10
CA ALA A 74 19.01 5.93 -4.43
C ALA A 74 18.69 6.13 -2.93
N ASN A 75 19.74 6.20 -2.12
CA ASN A 75 19.66 6.34 -0.67
C ASN A 75 19.86 7.81 -0.26
N VAL A 76 18.82 8.47 0.26
CA VAL A 76 18.93 9.85 0.80
C VAL A 76 18.92 9.86 2.33
N VAL A 77 18.15 8.96 2.96
CA VAL A 77 18.13 8.78 4.42
C VAL A 77 18.60 7.37 4.73
N GLY A 78 19.84 7.24 5.22
CA GLY A 78 20.44 5.96 5.58
C GLY A 78 20.88 5.11 4.39
N TYR A 79 21.66 4.09 4.65
CA TYR A 79 22.23 3.22 3.63
C TYR A 79 21.70 1.81 3.76
N HIS A 80 20.77 1.41 2.90
CA HIS A 80 20.56 0.02 2.54
C HIS A 80 21.55 -0.38 1.44
N LYS A 81 21.86 -1.68 1.34
CA LYS A 81 22.76 -2.20 0.31
C LYS A 81 22.08 -2.37 -1.06
N GLN A 82 20.76 -2.36 -1.08
CA GLN A 82 19.91 -2.49 -2.27
C GLN A 82 18.73 -1.49 -2.17
N PRO A 83 17.94 -1.33 -3.24
CA PRO A 83 16.80 -0.41 -3.26
C PRO A 83 15.83 -0.54 -2.08
N ILE A 84 15.32 0.59 -1.65
CA ILE A 84 14.26 0.68 -0.65
C ILE A 84 12.91 0.47 -1.36
N SER A 85 12.26 -0.64 -1.09
CA SER A 85 10.98 -1.00 -1.69
C SER A 85 9.78 -0.35 -1.01
N GLN A 86 9.88 -0.09 0.29
CA GLN A 86 8.80 0.47 1.10
C GLN A 86 9.31 1.48 2.12
N VAL A 87 8.53 2.54 2.31
CA VAL A 87 8.78 3.59 3.30
C VAL A 87 7.50 3.80 4.12
N HIS A 88 7.62 3.73 5.43
CA HIS A 88 6.47 3.91 6.33
C HIS A 88 6.87 4.74 7.55
N PHE A 89 6.02 5.66 7.98
CA PHE A 89 6.25 6.42 9.20
C PHE A 89 5.30 5.95 10.30
N SER A 90 5.87 5.42 11.38
CA SER A 90 5.12 5.06 12.58
C SER A 90 4.96 6.29 13.48
N THR A 91 3.74 6.81 13.55
CA THR A 91 3.43 7.99 14.38
C THR A 91 3.55 7.69 15.88
N ASN A 92 3.26 6.46 16.30
CA ASN A 92 3.33 6.07 17.71
C ASN A 92 4.77 6.06 18.23
N GLU A 93 5.70 5.53 17.46
CA GLU A 93 7.12 5.46 17.79
C GLU A 93 7.90 6.69 17.31
N SER A 94 7.30 7.52 16.46
CA SER A 94 7.97 8.64 15.78
C SER A 94 9.22 8.19 15.02
N LEU A 95 9.14 7.02 14.37
CA LEU A 95 10.22 6.43 13.59
C LEU A 95 9.84 6.29 12.12
N LEU A 96 10.81 6.56 11.27
CA LEU A 96 10.76 6.16 9.87
C LEU A 96 11.19 4.69 9.77
N ILE A 97 10.45 3.90 9.02
CA ILE A 97 10.67 2.48 8.78
C ILE A 97 10.87 2.26 7.30
N THR A 98 11.97 1.64 6.91
CA THR A 98 12.27 1.33 5.51
C THR A 98 12.44 -0.16 5.33
N GLY A 99 11.85 -0.70 4.29
CA GLY A 99 12.05 -2.08 3.85
C GLY A 99 12.88 -2.12 2.57
N SER A 100 13.86 -3.02 2.50
CA SER A 100 14.77 -3.08 1.35
C SER A 100 14.90 -4.50 0.78
N TRP A 101 15.27 -4.58 -0.49
CA TRP A 101 15.63 -5.84 -1.15
C TRP A 101 16.97 -6.42 -0.65
N ASP A 102 17.72 -5.68 0.21
CA ASP A 102 18.87 -6.22 0.91
C ASP A 102 18.51 -7.16 2.08
N SER A 103 17.24 -7.57 2.18
CA SER A 103 16.68 -8.41 3.25
C SER A 103 16.76 -7.78 4.64
N THR A 104 16.68 -6.47 4.71
CA THR A 104 16.63 -5.76 6.01
C THR A 104 15.48 -4.76 6.10
N VAL A 105 15.04 -4.51 7.33
CA VAL A 105 14.20 -3.36 7.67
C VAL A 105 15.03 -2.41 8.52
N GLY A 106 15.14 -1.16 8.10
CA GLY A 106 15.81 -0.08 8.83
C GLY A 106 14.81 0.73 9.66
N LEU A 107 15.19 1.07 10.89
CA LEU A 107 14.44 1.97 11.77
C LEU A 107 15.27 3.24 11.97
N TRP A 108 14.70 4.41 11.71
CA TRP A 108 15.39 5.69 11.69
C TRP A 108 14.64 6.70 12.55
N ASP A 109 15.38 7.43 13.39
CA ASP A 109 14.83 8.57 14.13
C ASP A 109 15.09 9.86 13.32
N PRO A 110 14.07 10.47 12.70
CA PRO A 110 14.26 11.66 11.88
C PRO A 110 14.67 12.92 12.66
N ARG A 111 14.63 12.87 13.99
CA ARG A 111 15.03 13.98 14.88
C ARG A 111 16.52 14.03 15.13
N VAL A 112 17.22 12.92 14.86
CA VAL A 112 18.68 12.84 15.05
C VAL A 112 19.37 13.48 13.85
N ASN A 113 20.13 14.55 14.11
CA ASN A 113 20.93 15.22 13.08
C ASN A 113 22.05 14.28 12.59
N GLY A 114 22.16 14.17 11.27
CA GLY A 114 23.18 13.32 10.64
C GLY A 114 22.66 11.97 10.18
N HIS A 115 21.48 11.90 9.64
CA HIS A 115 20.70 10.83 8.94
C HIS A 115 21.42 9.56 8.44
N GLN A 116 22.63 9.25 8.90
CA GLN A 116 23.50 8.21 8.35
C GLN A 116 23.47 6.88 9.11
N SER A 117 22.83 6.82 10.29
CA SER A 117 22.77 5.56 11.05
C SER A 117 21.33 5.23 11.45
N ALA A 118 20.90 4.04 11.08
CA ALA A 118 19.65 3.48 11.61
C ALA A 118 19.77 3.32 13.12
N VAL A 119 18.66 3.56 13.83
CA VAL A 119 18.53 3.17 15.25
C VAL A 119 18.71 1.67 15.39
N LYS A 120 18.16 0.90 14.43
CA LYS A 120 18.30 -0.56 14.37
C LYS A 120 18.03 -1.07 12.96
N PHE A 121 18.73 -2.16 12.59
CA PHE A 121 18.37 -2.98 11.44
C PHE A 121 17.77 -4.30 11.92
N LEU A 122 16.68 -4.73 11.29
CA LEU A 122 16.02 -6.02 11.54
C LEU A 122 16.26 -6.90 10.32
N SER A 123 17.02 -7.98 10.50
CA SER A 123 17.25 -8.98 9.44
C SER A 123 15.96 -9.73 9.13
N GLN A 124 15.70 -9.93 7.85
CA GLN A 124 14.55 -10.65 7.33
C GLN A 124 15.03 -11.91 6.56
N PRO A 125 14.15 -12.90 6.34
CA PRO A 125 14.52 -14.15 5.67
C PRO A 125 14.71 -14.02 4.14
N GLY A 126 14.48 -12.85 3.59
CA GLY A 126 14.61 -12.52 2.16
C GLY A 126 14.21 -11.09 1.90
N ASP A 127 14.24 -10.70 0.63
CA ASP A 127 13.93 -9.34 0.17
C ASP A 127 12.59 -8.85 0.72
N VAL A 128 12.58 -7.63 1.25
CA VAL A 128 11.35 -7.02 1.76
C VAL A 128 10.55 -6.48 0.60
N TYR A 129 9.33 -6.99 0.43
CA TYR A 129 8.41 -6.54 -0.62
C TYR A 129 7.38 -5.55 -0.12
N THR A 130 6.95 -5.68 1.12
CA THR A 130 5.89 -4.86 1.68
C THR A 130 5.96 -4.84 3.21
N LEU A 131 5.61 -3.73 3.81
CA LEU A 131 5.51 -3.59 5.25
C LEU A 131 4.38 -2.63 5.64
N ASP A 132 3.90 -2.77 6.86
CA ASP A 132 2.94 -1.84 7.45
C ASP A 132 2.96 -1.96 8.98
N THR A 133 2.41 -0.99 9.69
CA THR A 133 2.29 -1.02 11.15
C THR A 133 0.85 -1.09 11.62
N ALA A 134 0.64 -1.77 12.74
CA ALA A 134 -0.66 -1.87 13.39
C ALA A 134 -0.58 -1.40 14.84
N SER A 135 -1.37 -0.41 15.21
CA SER A 135 -1.57 -0.02 16.60
C SER A 135 -2.56 -0.99 17.25
N THR A 136 -2.13 -1.69 18.29
CA THR A 136 -2.94 -2.62 19.05
C THR A 136 -3.12 -2.14 20.50
N SER A 137 -4.00 -2.75 21.26
CA SER A 137 -4.11 -2.47 22.71
C SER A 137 -2.84 -2.80 23.50
N GLY A 138 -1.98 -3.66 22.94
CA GLY A 138 -0.73 -4.09 23.56
C GLY A 138 0.52 -3.37 23.06
N GLY A 139 0.42 -2.43 22.12
CA GLY A 139 1.56 -1.72 21.50
C GLY A 139 1.49 -1.77 19.98
N THR A 140 2.53 -1.35 19.31
CA THR A 140 2.60 -1.34 17.85
C THR A 140 3.30 -2.59 17.32
N TYR A 141 2.66 -3.26 16.36
CA TYR A 141 3.28 -4.32 15.58
C TYR A 141 3.73 -3.78 14.23
N LEU A 142 4.92 -4.20 13.81
CA LEU A 142 5.41 -4.06 12.44
C LEU A 142 5.22 -5.40 11.73
N VAL A 143 4.53 -5.40 10.60
CA VAL A 143 4.28 -6.57 9.75
C VAL A 143 5.11 -6.44 8.49
N VAL A 144 5.93 -7.44 8.21
CA VAL A 144 6.86 -7.46 7.07
C VAL A 144 6.58 -8.67 6.18
N GLY A 145 6.25 -8.43 4.93
CA GLY A 145 6.10 -9.45 3.90
C GLY A 145 7.36 -9.53 3.04
N THR A 146 7.93 -10.73 2.92
CA THR A 146 9.20 -10.92 2.26
C THR A 146 9.13 -11.92 1.10
N GLU A 147 10.25 -12.06 0.40
CA GLU A 147 10.50 -13.15 -0.55
C GLU A 147 10.12 -14.50 0.08
N LYS A 148 9.81 -15.50 -0.77
CA LYS A 148 9.39 -16.86 -0.36
C LYS A 148 8.14 -16.89 0.50
N ARG A 149 7.36 -15.79 0.50
CA ARG A 149 6.04 -15.68 1.13
C ARG A 149 6.06 -15.67 2.66
N TYR A 150 7.19 -15.35 3.29
CA TYR A 150 7.23 -15.20 4.74
C TYR A 150 6.60 -13.89 5.18
N VAL A 151 5.91 -13.94 6.33
CA VAL A 151 5.34 -12.78 7.01
C VAL A 151 5.87 -12.76 8.44
N TYR A 152 6.71 -11.77 8.75
CA TYR A 152 7.27 -11.58 10.08
C TYR A 152 6.54 -10.44 10.78
N ILE A 153 6.16 -10.69 12.05
CA ILE A 153 5.49 -9.72 12.90
C ILE A 153 6.42 -9.39 14.06
N TRP A 154 6.76 -8.12 14.18
CA TRP A 154 7.65 -7.59 15.20
C TRP A 154 6.86 -6.73 16.18
N ASP A 155 7.13 -6.86 17.50
CA ASP A 155 6.66 -5.89 18.50
C ASP A 155 7.68 -4.76 18.57
N MET A 156 7.26 -3.54 18.25
CA MET A 156 8.15 -2.38 18.17
C MET A 156 8.83 -2.03 19.52
N ARG A 157 8.35 -2.60 20.62
CA ARG A 157 8.95 -2.46 21.95
C ARG A 157 10.05 -3.50 22.23
N LYS A 158 10.07 -4.61 21.46
CA LYS A 158 10.99 -5.75 21.64
C LYS A 158 11.48 -6.22 20.28
N LEU A 159 12.55 -5.62 19.81
CA LEU A 159 13.09 -5.82 18.46
C LEU A 159 14.25 -6.84 18.41
N ASP A 160 14.37 -7.71 19.40
CA ASP A 160 15.45 -8.72 19.44
C ASP A 160 15.08 -9.93 18.58
N GLN A 161 13.80 -10.25 18.51
CA GLN A 161 13.26 -11.31 17.65
C GLN A 161 11.82 -11.00 17.23
N ALA A 162 11.41 -11.51 16.09
CA ALA A 162 10.02 -11.43 15.66
C ALA A 162 9.11 -12.21 16.62
N VAL A 163 7.98 -11.61 17.02
CA VAL A 163 7.01 -12.27 17.90
C VAL A 163 6.21 -13.37 17.19
N GLN A 164 6.12 -13.26 15.86
CA GLN A 164 5.48 -14.29 15.04
C GLN A 164 6.20 -14.37 13.68
N MET A 165 6.42 -15.60 13.24
CA MET A 165 6.94 -15.94 11.93
C MET A 165 5.93 -16.86 11.26
N ARG A 166 5.42 -16.47 10.11
CA ARG A 166 4.33 -17.16 9.41
C ARG A 166 4.67 -17.38 7.95
N ASP A 167 4.23 -18.47 7.39
CA ASP A 167 4.06 -18.61 5.95
C ASP A 167 2.76 -17.91 5.54
N SER A 168 2.79 -17.22 4.41
CA SER A 168 1.56 -16.66 3.83
C SER A 168 0.56 -17.79 3.55
N SER A 169 -0.71 -17.57 3.84
CA SER A 169 -1.80 -18.46 3.45
C SER A 169 -2.06 -18.50 1.94
N LEU A 170 -1.47 -17.57 1.18
CA LEU A 170 -1.50 -17.53 -0.28
C LEU A 170 -0.29 -18.28 -0.86
N LYS A 171 -0.48 -18.96 -2.00
CA LYS A 171 0.52 -19.88 -2.57
C LYS A 171 1.60 -19.18 -3.43
N TYR A 172 1.34 -17.94 -3.84
CA TYR A 172 2.20 -17.20 -4.77
C TYR A 172 2.75 -15.94 -4.12
N GLN A 173 3.63 -15.23 -4.83
CA GLN A 173 4.35 -14.07 -4.35
C GLN A 173 3.42 -13.01 -3.74
N THR A 174 3.77 -12.54 -2.56
CA THR A 174 3.13 -11.40 -1.90
C THR A 174 3.44 -10.10 -2.62
N ARG A 175 2.42 -9.27 -2.84
CA ARG A 175 2.56 -7.94 -3.45
C ARG A 175 2.35 -6.82 -2.46
N CYS A 176 1.38 -6.96 -1.59
CA CYS A 176 0.99 -5.91 -0.65
C CYS A 176 0.47 -6.49 0.66
N ILE A 177 0.89 -5.92 1.76
CA ILE A 177 0.30 -6.13 3.09
C ILE A 177 -0.15 -4.78 3.62
N ARG A 178 -1.37 -4.73 4.17
CA ARG A 178 -1.88 -3.56 4.91
C ARG A 178 -2.60 -4.03 6.17
N CYS A 179 -2.29 -3.38 7.27
CA CYS A 179 -2.87 -3.67 8.57
C CYS A 179 -4.27 -3.08 8.70
N PHE A 180 -5.13 -3.74 9.46
CA PHE A 180 -6.47 -3.21 9.75
C PHE A 180 -6.36 -1.97 10.61
N PRO A 181 -7.13 -0.92 10.33
CA PRO A 181 -7.18 0.28 11.18
C PRO A 181 -7.52 0.00 12.64
N ASN A 182 -8.27 -1.06 12.92
CA ASN A 182 -8.61 -1.48 14.28
C ASN A 182 -7.52 -2.32 14.98
N GLY A 183 -6.37 -2.54 14.35
CA GLY A 183 -5.22 -3.24 14.93
C GLY A 183 -5.41 -4.74 15.16
N GLN A 184 -6.45 -5.39 14.63
CA GLN A 184 -6.72 -6.81 14.90
C GLN A 184 -5.94 -7.79 14.00
N GLY A 185 -5.41 -7.30 12.86
CA GLY A 185 -4.76 -8.14 11.87
C GLY A 185 -4.35 -7.37 10.61
N TYR A 186 -4.25 -8.08 9.51
CA TYR A 186 -3.85 -7.52 8.23
C TYR A 186 -4.52 -8.22 7.04
N ALA A 187 -4.58 -7.53 5.91
CA ALA A 187 -4.91 -8.11 4.61
C ALA A 187 -3.62 -8.24 3.79
N LEU A 188 -3.50 -9.34 3.05
CA LEU A 188 -2.34 -9.67 2.22
C LEU A 188 -2.81 -10.00 0.80
N ALA A 189 -2.21 -9.37 -0.20
CA ALA A 189 -2.46 -9.58 -1.62
C ALA A 189 -1.32 -10.32 -2.31
N SER A 190 -1.64 -11.09 -3.34
CA SER A 190 -0.66 -11.83 -4.14
C SER A 190 -0.87 -11.67 -5.64
N ILE A 191 0.11 -12.16 -6.41
CA ILE A 191 0.06 -12.19 -7.88
C ILE A 191 -0.99 -13.17 -8.43
N GLU A 192 -1.59 -14.03 -7.59
CA GLU A 192 -2.55 -15.04 -8.02
C GLU A 192 -4.01 -14.57 -8.03
N GLY A 193 -4.27 -13.26 -8.02
CA GLY A 193 -5.64 -12.74 -7.95
C GLY A 193 -6.37 -13.19 -6.70
N ARG A 194 -5.72 -13.08 -5.55
CA ARG A 194 -6.26 -13.44 -4.24
C ARG A 194 -5.84 -12.45 -3.17
N VAL A 195 -6.71 -12.31 -2.18
CA VAL A 195 -6.45 -11.60 -0.92
C VAL A 195 -6.71 -12.57 0.24
N ALA A 196 -5.82 -12.55 1.23
CA ALA A 196 -6.01 -13.23 2.51
C ALA A 196 -6.26 -12.21 3.62
N VAL A 197 -7.12 -12.57 4.56
CA VAL A 197 -7.44 -11.83 5.79
C VAL A 197 -6.94 -12.64 6.97
N GLU A 198 -5.99 -12.06 7.71
CA GLU A 198 -5.26 -12.71 8.80
C GLU A 198 -5.38 -11.91 10.09
N PHE A 199 -5.32 -12.60 11.24
CA PHE A 199 -5.44 -11.97 12.56
C PHE A 199 -4.17 -12.19 13.38
N PHE A 200 -3.81 -11.20 14.22
CA PHE A 200 -2.62 -11.29 15.09
C PHE A 200 -2.81 -12.28 16.23
N GLU A 201 -4.00 -12.27 16.83
CA GLU A 201 -4.32 -13.14 17.95
C GLU A 201 -4.35 -14.61 17.53
N GLN A 202 -3.64 -15.47 18.29
CA GLN A 202 -3.47 -16.89 17.97
C GLN A 202 -4.52 -17.81 18.62
N THR A 203 -5.56 -17.24 19.23
CA THR A 203 -6.64 -18.05 19.79
C THR A 203 -7.37 -18.84 18.68
N PRO A 204 -7.83 -20.06 18.96
CA PRO A 204 -8.54 -20.86 17.96
C PRO A 204 -9.76 -20.15 17.37
N GLU A 205 -10.44 -19.31 18.16
CA GLU A 205 -11.60 -18.53 17.75
C GLU A 205 -11.22 -17.50 16.69
N GLN A 206 -10.16 -16.76 16.89
CA GLN A 206 -9.68 -15.76 15.92
C GLN A 206 -9.08 -16.42 14.67
N GLN A 207 -8.35 -17.52 14.84
CA GLN A 207 -7.75 -18.23 13.71
C GLN A 207 -8.80 -18.89 12.80
N LYS A 208 -9.98 -19.28 13.31
CA LYS A 208 -11.11 -19.73 12.48
C LYS A 208 -11.74 -18.63 11.63
N ARG A 209 -11.52 -17.36 11.98
CA ARG A 209 -12.04 -16.21 11.22
C ARG A 209 -11.20 -15.88 9.99
N LYS A 210 -9.94 -16.31 9.94
CA LYS A 210 -9.07 -16.08 8.78
C LYS A 210 -9.64 -16.77 7.53
N TYR A 211 -9.42 -16.14 6.39
CA TYR A 211 -9.88 -16.67 5.12
C TYR A 211 -9.10 -16.03 3.96
N ALA A 212 -9.17 -16.68 2.80
CA ALA A 212 -8.69 -16.14 1.55
C ALA A 212 -9.79 -16.21 0.50
N PHE A 213 -9.80 -15.23 -0.42
CA PHE A 213 -10.81 -15.17 -1.46
C PHE A 213 -10.18 -14.78 -2.81
N LYS A 214 -10.84 -15.21 -3.89
CA LYS A 214 -10.50 -14.87 -5.25
C LYS A 214 -11.04 -13.47 -5.58
N CYS A 215 -10.21 -12.66 -6.24
CA CYS A 215 -10.56 -11.35 -6.78
C CYS A 215 -9.71 -11.08 -8.03
N HIS A 216 -9.98 -10.01 -8.77
CA HIS A 216 -9.20 -9.65 -9.96
C HIS A 216 -9.02 -10.83 -10.93
N ARG A 217 -10.14 -11.46 -11.26
CA ARG A 217 -10.21 -12.58 -12.20
C ARG A 217 -11.33 -12.38 -13.18
N MET A 218 -11.10 -12.78 -14.41
CA MET A 218 -12.07 -12.75 -15.48
C MET A 218 -12.14 -14.11 -16.14
N LYS A 219 -13.36 -14.61 -16.39
CA LYS A 219 -13.57 -15.83 -17.17
C LYS A 219 -14.04 -15.46 -18.57
N LEU A 220 -13.34 -15.93 -19.59
CA LEU A 220 -13.68 -15.77 -21.00
C LEU A 220 -13.46 -17.12 -21.70
N ASP A 221 -14.46 -17.63 -22.41
CA ASP A 221 -14.39 -18.87 -23.19
C ASP A 221 -13.75 -20.06 -22.42
N ASP A 222 -14.23 -20.28 -21.16
CA ASP A 222 -13.73 -21.29 -20.23
C ASP A 222 -12.29 -21.13 -19.74
N ILE A 223 -11.59 -20.07 -20.15
CA ILE A 223 -10.28 -19.70 -19.64
C ILE A 223 -10.45 -18.70 -18.49
N GLU A 224 -9.87 -19.02 -17.31
CA GLU A 224 -9.81 -18.09 -16.18
C GLU A 224 -8.52 -17.26 -16.28
N PHE A 225 -8.66 -15.98 -16.61
CA PHE A 225 -7.58 -15.01 -16.55
C PHE A 225 -7.41 -14.54 -15.11
N ILE A 226 -6.17 -14.58 -14.63
CA ILE A 226 -5.81 -14.24 -13.25
C ILE A 226 -4.87 -13.04 -13.29
N TYR A 227 -5.22 -11.98 -12.58
CA TYR A 227 -4.45 -10.75 -12.54
C TYR A 227 -3.83 -10.53 -11.16
N PRO A 228 -2.57 -10.07 -11.07
CA PRO A 228 -1.97 -9.64 -9.83
C PRO A 228 -2.81 -8.59 -9.10
N VAL A 229 -2.89 -8.72 -7.78
CA VAL A 229 -3.44 -7.69 -6.89
C VAL A 229 -2.28 -6.84 -6.40
N ASN A 230 -2.10 -5.66 -6.97
CA ASN A 230 -0.94 -4.82 -6.73
C ASN A 230 -0.99 -4.09 -5.39
N VAL A 231 -2.19 -3.66 -4.98
CA VAL A 231 -2.34 -2.74 -3.85
C VAL A 231 -3.61 -3.00 -3.06
N ILE A 232 -3.52 -2.76 -1.75
CA ILE A 232 -4.63 -2.70 -0.80
C ILE A 232 -4.59 -1.32 -0.13
N ALA A 233 -5.75 -0.68 0.06
CA ALA A 233 -5.90 0.53 0.86
C ALA A 233 -7.10 0.40 1.80
N PHE A 234 -6.91 0.66 3.09
CA PHE A 234 -7.99 0.63 4.09
C PHE A 234 -8.68 1.98 4.24
N HIS A 235 -10.01 1.93 4.31
CA HIS A 235 -10.82 3.04 4.76
C HIS A 235 -10.78 3.10 6.30
N LYS A 236 -10.10 4.12 6.84
CA LYS A 236 -9.74 4.17 8.25
C LYS A 236 -10.94 4.19 9.21
N VAL A 237 -12.05 4.81 8.79
CA VAL A 237 -13.27 4.93 9.63
C VAL A 237 -14.09 3.66 9.62
N PHE A 238 -14.29 3.03 8.45
CA PHE A 238 -15.19 1.86 8.32
C PHE A 238 -14.46 0.52 8.37
N ASN A 239 -13.14 0.51 8.34
CA ASN A 239 -12.34 -0.72 8.34
C ASN A 239 -12.64 -1.65 7.15
N THR A 240 -13.22 -1.11 6.09
CA THR A 240 -13.35 -1.71 4.77
C THR A 240 -12.09 -1.42 3.96
N PHE A 241 -11.88 -2.10 2.86
CA PHE A 241 -10.67 -1.88 2.06
C PHE A 241 -10.92 -1.97 0.57
N ALA A 242 -10.13 -1.21 -0.18
CA ALA A 242 -10.08 -1.28 -1.63
C ALA A 242 -8.90 -2.16 -2.07
N THR A 243 -9.06 -2.85 -3.19
CA THR A 243 -7.98 -3.56 -3.90
C THR A 243 -7.88 -3.05 -5.32
N GLY A 244 -6.66 -2.89 -5.81
CA GLY A 244 -6.35 -2.54 -7.19
C GLY A 244 -5.50 -3.63 -7.85
N GLY A 245 -5.82 -3.99 -9.08
CA GLY A 245 -5.14 -5.06 -9.80
C GLY A 245 -4.72 -4.70 -11.22
N CYS A 246 -3.98 -5.62 -11.83
CA CYS A 246 -3.55 -5.52 -13.23
C CYS A 246 -4.71 -5.69 -14.24
N ASP A 247 -5.91 -6.00 -13.78
CA ASP A 247 -7.16 -6.00 -14.59
C ASP A 247 -7.76 -4.60 -14.77
N SER A 248 -7.08 -3.55 -14.33
CA SER A 248 -7.53 -2.16 -14.37
C SER A 248 -8.78 -1.89 -13.52
N LEU A 249 -9.08 -2.74 -12.55
CA LEU A 249 -10.26 -2.63 -11.70
C LEU A 249 -9.88 -2.26 -10.27
N VAL A 250 -10.78 -1.50 -9.63
CA VAL A 250 -10.77 -1.28 -8.18
C VAL A 250 -12.02 -1.90 -7.60
N ASN A 251 -11.85 -2.75 -6.58
CA ASN A 251 -12.94 -3.37 -5.84
C ASN A 251 -12.88 -2.93 -4.37
N VAL A 252 -14.02 -2.63 -3.76
CA VAL A 252 -14.13 -2.33 -2.34
C VAL A 252 -14.78 -3.49 -1.60
N TRP A 253 -14.20 -3.86 -0.45
CA TRP A 253 -14.53 -5.06 0.30
C TRP A 253 -14.88 -4.75 1.75
N ASP A 254 -15.88 -5.45 2.25
CA ASP A 254 -16.13 -5.62 3.67
C ASP A 254 -15.46 -6.93 4.13
N GLY A 255 -14.26 -6.79 4.70
CA GLY A 255 -13.44 -7.94 5.11
C GLY A 255 -14.04 -8.75 6.25
N PHE A 256 -14.83 -8.13 7.11
CA PHE A 256 -15.46 -8.82 8.24
C PHE A 256 -16.71 -9.63 7.82
N ASN A 257 -17.53 -9.05 6.93
CA ASN A 257 -18.72 -9.73 6.39
C ASN A 257 -18.42 -10.56 5.13
N ARG A 258 -17.16 -10.56 4.65
CA ARG A 258 -16.69 -11.33 3.47
C ARG A 258 -17.48 -10.99 2.21
N LYS A 259 -17.74 -9.71 1.96
CA LYS A 259 -18.56 -9.24 0.83
C LYS A 259 -17.84 -8.17 0.03
N ARG A 260 -18.00 -8.21 -1.30
CA ARG A 260 -17.69 -7.06 -2.16
C ARG A 260 -18.80 -6.05 -2.00
N LEU A 261 -18.44 -4.80 -1.69
CA LEU A 261 -19.37 -3.67 -1.60
C LEU A 261 -19.65 -3.12 -2.99
N VAL A 262 -18.58 -2.80 -3.74
CA VAL A 262 -18.67 -2.25 -5.09
C VAL A 262 -17.44 -2.66 -5.92
N GLN A 263 -17.61 -2.70 -7.21
CA GLN A 263 -16.57 -2.68 -8.21
C GLN A 263 -16.69 -1.35 -8.97
N LEU A 264 -15.61 -0.58 -8.98
CA LEU A 264 -15.58 0.68 -9.71
C LEU A 264 -15.46 0.44 -11.22
N PRO A 265 -15.85 1.42 -12.06
CA PRO A 265 -15.64 1.34 -13.50
C PRO A 265 -14.17 1.06 -13.84
N GLN A 266 -13.93 0.45 -15.00
CA GLN A 266 -12.58 0.13 -15.44
C GLN A 266 -11.75 1.38 -15.71
N TYR A 267 -10.51 1.38 -15.26
CA TYR A 267 -9.52 2.42 -15.49
C TYR A 267 -8.74 2.17 -16.80
N PRO A 268 -7.99 3.16 -17.29
CA PRO A 268 -7.29 3.03 -18.58
C PRO A 268 -6.23 1.91 -18.60
N THR A 269 -5.56 1.65 -17.48
CA THR A 269 -4.54 0.61 -17.35
C THR A 269 -4.49 0.07 -15.93
N SER A 270 -3.53 -0.80 -15.61
CA SER A 270 -3.35 -1.44 -14.30
C SER A 270 -3.43 -0.43 -13.15
N ILE A 271 -4.01 -0.84 -12.03
CA ILE A 271 -4.00 -0.06 -10.82
C ILE A 271 -2.70 -0.36 -10.06
N SER A 272 -1.81 0.62 -9.99
CA SER A 272 -0.51 0.49 -9.34
C SER A 272 -0.52 0.95 -7.88
N SER A 273 -1.37 1.91 -7.53
CA SER A 273 -1.44 2.46 -6.18
C SER A 273 -2.85 2.94 -5.79
N LEU A 274 -3.15 2.90 -4.50
CA LEU A 274 -4.42 3.36 -3.90
C LEU A 274 -4.14 4.02 -2.56
N GLY A 275 -4.85 5.10 -2.25
CA GLY A 275 -4.77 5.77 -0.96
C GLY A 275 -6.10 6.41 -0.56
N PHE A 276 -6.66 6.04 0.60
CA PHE A 276 -7.76 6.79 1.20
C PHE A 276 -7.22 7.98 1.99
N SER A 277 -7.93 9.09 1.96
CA SER A 277 -7.73 10.18 2.91
C SER A 277 -8.00 9.69 4.35
N ASN A 278 -7.49 10.41 5.34
CA ASN A 278 -7.58 9.97 6.74
C ASN A 278 -9.03 9.87 7.25
N ASP A 279 -9.89 10.75 6.76
CA ASP A 279 -11.35 10.78 7.04
C ASP A 279 -12.15 9.81 6.15
N GLY A 280 -11.51 9.20 5.14
CA GLY A 280 -12.13 8.30 4.18
C GLY A 280 -12.99 8.99 3.11
N SER A 281 -13.08 10.31 3.13
CA SER A 281 -13.93 11.08 2.19
C SER A 281 -13.43 11.03 0.74
N THR A 282 -12.16 10.69 0.55
CA THR A 282 -11.51 10.73 -0.77
C THR A 282 -10.63 9.51 -0.98
N LEU A 283 -10.68 8.94 -2.17
CA LEU A 283 -9.83 7.84 -2.65
C LEU A 283 -8.99 8.31 -3.84
N ALA A 284 -7.68 8.28 -3.71
CA ALA A 284 -6.75 8.46 -4.81
C ALA A 284 -6.43 7.11 -5.46
N ILE A 285 -6.38 7.07 -6.79
CA ILE A 285 -6.21 5.88 -7.60
C ILE A 285 -5.12 6.16 -8.63
N GLY A 286 -3.97 5.55 -8.50
CA GLY A 286 -2.90 5.57 -9.48
C GLY A 286 -3.15 4.48 -10.52
N SER A 287 -3.38 4.90 -11.76
CA SER A 287 -3.53 4.01 -12.92
C SER A 287 -2.30 4.17 -13.80
N SER A 288 -1.42 3.19 -13.78
CA SER A 288 -0.21 3.14 -14.59
C SER A 288 0.17 1.69 -14.87
N TYR A 289 0.76 1.45 -16.05
CA TYR A 289 1.20 0.12 -16.44
C TYR A 289 2.29 -0.37 -15.49
N THR A 290 2.19 -1.62 -15.04
CA THR A 290 3.10 -2.21 -14.04
C THR A 290 4.00 -3.31 -14.65
N TYR A 291 4.16 -3.29 -15.95
CA TYR A 291 5.01 -4.22 -16.73
C TYR A 291 4.64 -5.70 -16.58
N GLU A 292 3.39 -5.99 -16.23
CA GLU A 292 2.89 -7.34 -16.02
C GLU A 292 2.86 -8.21 -17.29
N LYS A 293 2.96 -7.60 -18.47
CA LYS A 293 3.08 -8.27 -19.77
C LYS A 293 4.45 -8.07 -20.43
N GLY A 294 5.43 -7.50 -19.69
CA GLY A 294 6.72 -7.09 -20.22
C GLY A 294 6.67 -5.76 -20.97
N GLU A 295 7.64 -5.49 -21.82
CA GLU A 295 7.67 -4.27 -22.64
C GLU A 295 6.53 -4.28 -23.66
N LEU A 296 5.82 -3.16 -23.76
CA LEU A 296 4.78 -2.95 -24.75
C LEU A 296 5.30 -2.07 -25.89
N PRO A 297 4.78 -2.24 -27.13
CA PRO A 297 5.01 -1.27 -28.20
C PRO A 297 4.56 0.15 -27.76
N GLU A 298 5.28 1.18 -28.21
CA GLU A 298 4.97 2.58 -27.82
C GLU A 298 3.51 2.97 -28.07
N CYS A 299 2.89 2.45 -29.13
CA CYS A 299 1.48 2.73 -29.46
C CYS A 299 0.46 2.08 -28.48
N GLU A 300 0.88 1.13 -27.66
CA GLU A 300 0.05 0.46 -26.65
C GLU A 300 0.31 0.99 -25.22
N ILE A 301 1.31 1.87 -25.04
CA ILE A 301 1.61 2.46 -23.74
C ILE A 301 0.54 3.48 -23.40
N VAL A 302 -0.17 3.22 -22.31
CA VAL A 302 -1.16 4.14 -21.76
C VAL A 302 -0.47 5.07 -20.77
N GLU A 303 -0.63 6.39 -20.95
CA GLU A 303 -0.07 7.40 -20.04
C GLU A 303 -0.54 7.17 -18.59
N PRO A 304 0.37 7.30 -17.61
CA PRO A 304 0.01 7.24 -16.20
C PRO A 304 -0.99 8.34 -15.83
N ASN A 305 -1.90 8.02 -14.93
CA ASN A 305 -2.91 8.95 -14.46
C ASN A 305 -3.20 8.76 -12.97
N ILE A 306 -3.52 9.84 -12.29
CA ILE A 306 -4.07 9.79 -10.93
C ILE A 306 -5.52 10.26 -10.99
N PHE A 307 -6.43 9.40 -10.56
CA PHE A 307 -7.83 9.72 -10.39
C PHE A 307 -8.12 9.98 -8.91
N VAL A 308 -8.96 10.97 -8.66
CA VAL A 308 -9.45 11.30 -7.32
C VAL A 308 -10.95 11.09 -7.33
N ARG A 309 -11.43 10.23 -6.42
CA ARG A 309 -12.84 9.88 -6.28
C ARG A 309 -13.32 10.21 -4.87
N ASN A 310 -14.54 10.73 -4.78
CA ASN A 310 -15.26 10.89 -3.52
C ASN A 310 -16.25 9.72 -3.38
N PRO A 311 -15.87 8.64 -2.68
CA PRO A 311 -16.73 7.48 -2.57
C PRO A 311 -17.97 7.80 -1.72
N SER A 312 -19.12 7.31 -2.14
CA SER A 312 -20.35 7.39 -1.35
C SER A 312 -20.31 6.43 -0.17
N ASP A 313 -21.09 6.72 0.88
CA ASP A 313 -21.26 5.81 2.01
C ASP A 313 -21.65 4.38 1.58
N GLN A 314 -22.47 4.25 0.54
CA GLN A 314 -22.92 2.95 0.02
C GLN A 314 -21.76 2.12 -0.56
N GLU A 315 -20.72 2.77 -1.05
CA GLU A 315 -19.54 2.13 -1.65
C GLU A 315 -18.52 1.67 -0.60
N VAL A 316 -18.48 2.31 0.57
CA VAL A 316 -17.41 2.07 1.56
C VAL A 316 -17.90 1.60 2.93
N ARG A 317 -19.17 1.83 3.29
CA ARG A 317 -19.72 1.43 4.58
C ARG A 317 -20.09 -0.05 4.60
N PRO A 318 -19.76 -0.81 5.67
CA PRO A 318 -20.19 -2.18 5.83
C PRO A 318 -21.72 -2.30 5.76
N LYS A 319 -22.22 -3.26 4.99
CA LYS A 319 -23.67 -3.56 4.99
C LYS A 319 -24.03 -4.19 6.33
N GLN A 320 -25.02 -3.62 7.02
CA GLN A 320 -25.58 -4.25 8.23
C GLN A 320 -26.02 -5.68 7.88
N MET A 321 -25.59 -6.65 8.67
CA MET A 321 -26.16 -7.99 8.56
C MET A 321 -27.63 -7.90 8.97
N ILE A 322 -28.52 -8.09 8.01
CA ILE A 322 -29.91 -8.39 8.32
C ILE A 322 -29.86 -9.74 9.03
N LYS A 323 -30.14 -9.74 10.33
CA LYS A 323 -30.23 -10.95 11.15
C LYS A 323 -31.37 -11.82 10.70
#